data_158ed44722fd6a91a9a2ca794ab38be8
#
_entry.id   158ed44722fd6a91a9a2ca794ab38be8
#
_cell.length_a   1.000
_cell.length_b   1.000
_cell.length_c   1.000
_cell.angle_alpha   90.00
_cell.angle_beta   90.00
_cell.angle_gamma   90.00
#
_symmetry.space_group_name_H-M   'P 1'
#
loop_
_entity.id
_entity.type
_entity.pdbx_description
1 polymer ?
#
loop_
_entity_poly.entity_id
_entity_poly.type
_entity_poly.pdbx_seq_one_letter_code
_entity_poly.pdbx_strand_id
1 'polypeptide(L)'
;MKRQGRHVQPGSGPEKAFGQALRKLRKETGLSQEQLGFECDFDRTYISLLERGVQSPTLRTMFRLCDSLKVSFPELAQHIQGYLSREPSGKPR
;
A
#
# COMPACT_ATOMS: atom_id res chain seq x y z
N MET A 1 -15.97 15.04 -18.95
CA MET A 1 -15.95 14.57 -18.48
C MET A 1 -15.97 14.38 -17.47
N LYS A 2 -16.06 14.08 -17.11
CA LYS A 2 -16.12 13.96 -16.17
C LYS A 2 -15.63 13.06 -15.59
N ARG A 3 -14.87 12.91 -15.12
CA ARG A 3 -14.44 12.17 -14.44
C ARG A 3 -14.54 12.22 -13.36
N GLN A 4 -14.64 12.38 -12.89
CA GLN A 4 -14.81 12.40 -11.89
C GLN A 4 -15.34 11.77 -11.22
N GLY A 5 -15.55 12.03 -11.13
CA GLY A 5 -16.22 11.38 -10.23
C GLY A 5 -15.92 10.12 -9.66
N ARG A 6 -15.13 9.56 -9.99
CA ARG A 6 -14.89 8.48 -9.49
C ARG A 6 -14.45 8.54 -8.22
N HIS A 7 -14.94 8.11 -7.39
CA HIS A 7 -14.76 8.15 -6.06
C HIS A 7 -14.32 6.83 -5.61
N VAL A 8 -13.16 6.73 -5.12
CA VAL A 8 -12.60 5.51 -4.61
C VAL A 8 -12.91 5.42 -3.14
N GLN A 9 -13.55 4.34 -2.74
CA GLN A 9 -13.88 4.14 -1.35
C GLN A 9 -12.65 3.75 -0.57
N PRO A 10 -12.44 4.29 0.62
CA PRO A 10 -11.34 3.84 1.46
C PRO A 10 -11.44 2.35 1.72
N GLY A 11 -10.32 1.67 1.66
CA GLY A 11 -10.28 0.25 1.93
C GLY A 11 -10.60 -0.64 0.76
N SER A 12 -10.73 -0.07 -0.44
CA SER A 12 -10.99 -0.88 -1.61
C SER A 12 -10.07 -0.46 -2.75
N GLY A 13 -10.04 -1.26 -3.81
CA GLY A 13 -9.28 -0.96 -5.00
C GLY A 13 -7.78 -0.93 -4.78
N PRO A 14 -7.08 -0.10 -5.55
CA PRO A 14 -5.62 -0.06 -5.47
C PRO A 14 -5.08 0.32 -4.10
N GLU A 15 -5.77 1.18 -3.38
CA GLU A 15 -5.32 1.60 -2.05
C GLU A 15 -5.34 0.43 -1.08
N LYS A 16 -6.38 -0.38 -1.14
CA LYS A 16 -6.45 -1.56 -0.28
C LYS A 16 -5.39 -2.58 -0.67
N ALA A 17 -5.21 -2.80 -1.97
CA ALA A 17 -4.21 -3.74 -2.46
C ALA A 17 -2.81 -3.31 -2.03
N PHE A 18 -2.53 -2.02 -2.14
CA PHE A 18 -1.26 -1.49 -1.68
C PHE A 18 -1.08 -1.73 -0.17
N GLY A 19 -2.12 -1.45 0.61
CA GLY A 19 -2.05 -1.64 2.05
C GLY A 19 -1.77 -3.07 2.44
N GLN A 20 -2.40 -4.02 1.75
CA GLN A 20 -2.17 -5.43 2.00
C GLN A 20 -0.74 -5.84 1.63
N ALA A 21 -0.24 -5.33 0.52
CA ALA A 21 1.13 -5.60 0.11
C ALA A 21 2.12 -5.03 1.13
N LEU A 22 1.88 -3.81 1.57
CA LEU A 22 2.73 -3.17 2.55
C LEU A 22 2.79 -3.97 3.84
N ARG A 23 1.62 -4.36 4.33
CA ARG A 23 1.56 -5.13 5.57
C ARG A 23 2.29 -6.46 5.45
N LYS A 24 2.09 -7.16 4.33
CA LYS A 24 2.75 -8.42 4.11
C LYS A 24 4.28 -8.26 4.13
N LEU A 25 4.76 -7.31 3.36
CA LEU A 25 6.21 -7.08 3.27
C LEU A 25 6.78 -6.61 4.60
N ARG A 26 6.04 -5.77 5.33
CA ARG A 26 6.49 -5.33 6.63
C ARG A 26 6.64 -6.51 7.59
N LYS A 27 5.66 -7.38 7.61
CA LYS A 27 5.71 -8.55 8.52
C LYS A 27 6.83 -9.49 8.14
N GLU A 28 7.09 -9.63 6.85
CA GLU A 28 8.19 -10.48 6.39
C GLU A 28 9.54 -9.94 6.80
N THR A 29 9.65 -8.62 6.94
CA THR A 29 10.90 -8.04 7.43
C THR A 29 10.97 -8.03 8.96
N GLY A 30 9.90 -8.41 9.64
CA GLY A 30 9.91 -8.45 11.09
C GLY A 30 9.71 -7.11 11.77
N LEU A 31 9.29 -6.10 11.04
CA LEU A 31 9.13 -4.76 11.60
C LEU A 31 7.70 -4.52 12.07
N SER A 32 7.56 -3.83 13.19
CA SER A 32 6.26 -3.32 13.60
C SER A 32 5.93 -2.08 12.77
N GLN A 33 4.67 -1.63 12.85
CA GLN A 33 4.30 -0.39 12.19
C GLN A 33 5.14 0.78 12.69
N GLU A 34 5.39 0.81 13.98
CA GLU A 34 6.17 1.87 14.58
C GLU A 34 7.61 1.84 14.09
N GLN A 35 8.19 0.65 14.03
CA GLN A 35 9.56 0.50 13.57
C GLN A 35 9.71 0.88 12.10
N LEU A 36 8.77 0.47 11.28
CA LEU A 36 8.82 0.85 9.87
C LEU A 36 8.69 2.36 9.72
N GLY A 37 7.76 2.96 10.46
CA GLY A 37 7.60 4.40 10.43
C GLY A 37 8.88 5.12 10.82
N PHE A 38 9.54 4.63 11.86
CA PHE A 38 10.79 5.22 12.29
C PHE A 38 11.84 5.18 11.18
N GLU A 39 11.96 4.04 10.52
CA GLU A 39 12.96 3.89 9.46
C GLU A 39 12.66 4.76 8.24
N CYS A 40 11.39 4.97 7.93
CA CYS A 40 10.99 5.76 6.78
C CYS A 40 10.80 7.23 7.10
N ASP A 41 10.92 7.59 8.36
CA ASP A 41 10.63 8.94 8.83
C ASP A 41 9.16 9.28 8.61
N PHE A 42 8.30 8.31 8.89
CA PHE A 42 6.85 8.49 8.85
C PHE A 42 6.26 8.20 10.21
N ASP A 43 5.17 8.87 10.50
CA ASP A 43 4.43 8.63 11.72
C ASP A 43 3.81 7.24 11.67
N ARG A 44 3.77 6.54 12.80
CA ARG A 44 3.13 5.24 12.87
C ARG A 44 1.68 5.29 12.40
N THR A 45 0.98 6.37 12.73
CA THR A 45 -0.40 6.54 12.31
C THR A 45 -0.52 6.54 10.79
N TYR A 46 0.44 7.17 10.12
CA TYR A 46 0.44 7.20 8.66
C TYR A 46 0.63 5.79 8.08
N ILE A 47 1.56 5.02 8.66
CA ILE A 47 1.75 3.63 8.21
C ILE A 47 0.45 2.85 8.38
N SER A 48 -0.22 3.03 9.51
CA SER A 48 -1.49 2.34 9.76
C SER A 48 -2.55 2.71 8.73
N LEU A 49 -2.65 3.99 8.39
CA LEU A 49 -3.61 4.44 7.40
C LEU A 49 -3.32 3.87 6.02
N LEU A 50 -2.05 3.76 5.67
CA LEU A 50 -1.66 3.16 4.40
C LEU A 50 -2.03 1.68 4.37
N GLU A 51 -1.76 0.97 5.47
CA GLU A 51 -2.03 -0.47 5.49
C GLU A 51 -3.51 -0.78 5.46
N ARG A 52 -4.33 0.12 5.99
CA ARG A 52 -5.77 -0.07 5.96
C ARG A 52 -6.42 0.41 4.67
N GLY A 53 -5.63 0.97 3.78
CA GLY A 53 -6.16 1.45 2.51
C GLY A 53 -6.95 2.74 2.61
N VAL A 54 -6.79 3.46 3.71
CA VAL A 54 -7.51 4.72 3.92
C VAL A 54 -6.81 5.87 3.22
N GLN A 55 -5.49 5.79 3.13
CA GLN A 55 -4.69 6.80 2.45
C GLN A 55 -4.00 6.20 1.25
N SER A 56 -3.84 7.00 0.22
CA SER A 56 -3.11 6.59 -0.97
C SER A 56 -1.68 7.13 -0.85
N PRO A 57 -0.68 6.31 -1.09
CA PRO A 57 0.70 6.78 -0.99
C PRO A 57 1.08 7.60 -2.21
N THR A 58 1.98 8.55 -2.00
CA THR A 58 2.62 9.20 -3.14
C THR A 58 3.68 8.26 -3.69
N LEU A 59 4.13 8.56 -4.89
CA LEU A 59 5.22 7.79 -5.48
C LEU A 59 6.46 7.86 -4.59
N ARG A 60 6.76 9.04 -4.05
CA ARG A 60 7.91 9.22 -3.17
C ARG A 60 7.79 8.32 -1.92
N THR A 61 6.60 8.28 -1.35
CA THR A 61 6.35 7.42 -0.20
C THR A 61 6.61 5.95 -0.55
N MET A 62 6.16 5.53 -1.73
CA MET A 62 6.36 4.14 -2.14
C MET A 62 7.83 3.79 -2.25
N PHE A 63 8.63 4.69 -2.82
CA PHE A 63 10.07 4.43 -2.92
C PHE A 63 10.75 4.40 -1.57
N ARG A 64 10.33 5.27 -0.64
CA ARG A 64 10.89 5.23 0.71
C ARG A 64 10.58 3.92 1.40
N LEU A 65 9.36 3.45 1.25
CA LEU A 65 8.97 2.17 1.86
C LEU A 65 9.75 1.03 1.25
N CYS A 66 9.96 1.05 -0.05
CA CYS A 66 10.74 0.01 -0.70
C CYS A 66 12.15 -0.07 -0.13
N ASP A 67 12.77 1.08 0.11
CA ASP A 67 14.11 1.11 0.69
C ASP A 67 14.15 0.43 2.05
N SER A 68 13.20 0.77 2.91
CA SER A 68 13.17 0.19 4.26
C SER A 68 12.80 -1.27 4.26
N LEU A 69 11.94 -1.67 3.33
CA LEU A 69 11.50 -3.05 3.23
C LEU A 69 12.47 -3.92 2.43
N LYS A 70 13.46 -3.29 1.83
CA LYS A 70 14.48 -3.98 1.03
C LYS A 70 13.91 -4.73 -0.15
N VAL A 71 12.95 -4.10 -0.80
CA VAL A 71 12.37 -4.65 -2.02
C VAL A 71 12.49 -3.60 -3.12
N SER A 72 12.49 -4.06 -4.36
CA SER A 72 12.48 -3.14 -5.49
C SER A 72 11.07 -2.65 -5.74
N PHE A 73 10.95 -1.55 -6.46
CA PHE A 73 9.63 -1.05 -6.82
C PHE A 73 8.84 -2.07 -7.66
N PRO A 74 9.46 -2.75 -8.64
CA PRO A 74 8.72 -3.80 -9.36
C PRO A 74 8.22 -4.91 -8.46
N GLU A 75 8.98 -5.29 -7.43
CA GLU A 75 8.51 -6.30 -6.48
C GLU A 75 7.28 -5.82 -5.75
N LEU A 76 7.31 -4.57 -5.27
CA LEU A 76 6.15 -4.00 -4.60
C LEU A 76 4.96 -4.00 -5.54
N ALA A 77 5.17 -3.58 -6.79
CA ALA A 77 4.10 -3.53 -7.78
C ALA A 77 3.49 -4.89 -8.03
N GLN A 78 4.31 -5.93 -8.07
CA GLN A 78 3.82 -7.30 -8.25
C GLN A 78 2.93 -7.74 -7.11
N HIS A 79 3.31 -7.41 -5.88
CA HIS A 79 2.47 -7.73 -4.73
C HIS A 79 1.15 -6.98 -4.79
N ILE A 80 1.20 -5.70 -5.14
CA ILE A 80 -0.02 -4.91 -5.27
C ILE A 80 -0.93 -5.52 -6.32
N GLN A 81 -0.36 -5.86 -7.48
CA GLN A 81 -1.13 -6.44 -8.57
C GLN A 81 -1.76 -7.75 -8.15
N GLY A 82 -1.04 -8.55 -7.39
CA GLY A 82 -1.56 -9.82 -6.89
C GLY A 82 -2.77 -9.64 -6.01
N TYR A 83 -2.70 -8.69 -5.08
CA TYR A 83 -3.85 -8.44 -4.20
C TYR A 83 -5.01 -7.84 -4.97
N LEU A 84 -4.72 -6.97 -5.91
CA LEU A 84 -5.75 -6.35 -6.72
C LEU A 84 -6.52 -7.39 -7.52
N SER A 85 -5.82 -8.38 -8.06
CA SER A 85 -6.44 -9.44 -8.84
C SER A 85 -7.33 -10.36 -8.02
N ARG A 86 -7.13 -10.39 -6.70
CA ARG A 86 -7.92 -11.24 -5.83
C ARG A 86 -9.21 -10.62 -5.37
N GLU A 87 -9.42 -9.34 -5.63
CA GLU A 87 -10.63 -8.68 -5.15
C GLU A 87 -11.84 -9.21 -5.89
N PRO A 88 -12.82 -9.72 -5.17
CA PRO A 88 -14.00 -10.29 -5.84
C PRO A 88 -14.76 -9.27 -6.64
N SER A 89 -14.83 -8.06 -6.17
CA SER A 89 -15.57 -7.04 -6.88
C SER A 89 -14.81 -6.51 -8.06
N GLY A 90 -13.61 -6.90 -8.11
CA GLY A 90 -12.80 -6.41 -9.18
C GLY A 90 -13.12 -7.02 -10.47
N LYS A 91 -13.53 -7.60 -10.67
CA LYS A 91 -13.61 -7.89 -11.80
C LYS A 91 -14.17 -7.57 -12.72
N PRO A 92 -14.12 -7.34 -13.25
CA PRO A 92 -14.73 -7.36 -14.28
C PRO A 92 -14.23 -7.32 -15.46
N ARG A 93 -13.89 -7.16 -15.77
CA ARG A 93 -13.68 -6.95 -16.65
C ARG A 93 -13.47 -6.95 -17.10
#